data_0bebaa3c703921cfb8a8b5d3a6bffaea
#
_entry.id   0bebaa3c703921cfb8a8b5d3a6bffaea
#
_cell.length_a   1.000
_cell.length_b   1.000
_cell.length_c   1.000
_cell.angle_alpha   90.00
_cell.angle_beta   90.00
_cell.angle_gamma   90.00
#
_symmetry.space_group_name_H-M   'P 1'
#
loop_
_entity.id
_entity.type
_entity.pdbx_description
1 polymer ?
#
loop_
_entity_poly.entity_id
_entity_poly.type
_entity_poly.pdbx_seq_one_letter_code
_entity_poly.pdbx_strand_id
1 'polypeptide(L)'
;MYFNSKMNMFSLRKTIVAAALFGLATATPAEVQANNVSVTNLSYNGATQRVTFNLSWENSWRNTGIAGTTQNYDGVWVFVKFRDACAKDSVSPSAGDYQHMWLNTNSGSHTIPSGVTLDVATTDIGGTPRGMGVFIYRSNDGTGTVTANNISLQWDIAAMGLSGTDWDIQVFAVEMVRIPQGSYYLGDGVSLQSYRQGNTTSDPFLVNAENAAITLGTGAGELNHLANSGALLSGTLAAGYPKGYDAFWVMKYEVTQKQYCDFLNTLSRSSQVIYAPNTGSGLTVGNGSLTNAQRGAFLTWSTQVANRNGIRVT
;
A
#
# COMPACT_ATOMS: atom_id res chain seq x y z
N MET A 1 6.53 48.61 72.84
CA MET A 1 6.18 49.08 71.51
C MET A 1 6.29 47.90 70.53
N TYR A 2 5.18 47.29 70.29
CA TYR A 2 5.12 46.09 69.42
C TYR A 2 5.10 46.55 67.94
N PHE A 3 5.96 45.96 67.10
CA PHE A 3 5.82 46.03 65.65
C PHE A 3 5.59 44.63 65.10
N ASN A 4 4.42 44.48 64.61
CA ASN A 4 3.86 43.30 63.98
C ASN A 4 4.21 43.34 62.48
N SER A 5 5.07 42.45 62.00
CA SER A 5 5.25 42.28 60.49
C SER A 5 4.72 40.89 60.11
N LYS A 6 3.44 40.85 59.80
CA LYS A 6 2.88 39.75 58.99
C LYS A 6 3.28 39.94 57.52
N MET A 7 4.30 39.26 57.12
CA MET A 7 4.66 39.16 55.73
C MET A 7 3.77 38.10 55.06
N ASN A 8 3.03 38.53 54.05
CA ASN A 8 2.05 37.76 53.34
C ASN A 8 2.65 36.54 52.61
N MET A 9 2.47 35.36 53.15
CA MET A 9 2.86 34.08 52.58
C MET A 9 1.90 33.56 51.50
N PHE A 10 1.02 34.43 51.01
CA PHE A 10 0.03 34.08 49.99
C PHE A 10 0.40 34.42 48.54
N SER A 11 1.48 35.17 48.33
CA SER A 11 1.89 35.60 46.99
C SER A 11 2.78 34.57 46.27
N LEU A 12 3.49 33.70 47.03
CA LEU A 12 4.44 32.75 46.44
C LEU A 12 3.82 31.43 45.97
N ARG A 13 2.59 31.13 46.41
CA ARG A 13 1.89 29.89 45.98
C ARG A 13 1.11 30.01 44.70
N LYS A 14 0.81 31.21 44.20
CA LYS A 14 0.09 31.40 42.95
C LYS A 14 0.99 31.39 41.71
N THR A 15 2.26 31.68 41.87
CA THR A 15 3.20 31.73 40.74
C THR A 15 3.78 30.37 40.37
N ILE A 16 3.82 29.42 41.32
CA ILE A 16 4.34 28.06 41.08
C ILE A 16 3.27 27.14 40.46
N VAL A 17 1.98 27.39 40.70
CA VAL A 17 0.88 26.59 40.11
C VAL A 17 0.63 26.95 38.63
N ALA A 18 0.94 28.19 38.22
CA ALA A 18 0.79 28.58 36.81
C ALA A 18 1.92 28.06 35.87
N ALA A 19 3.10 27.76 36.45
CA ALA A 19 4.22 27.23 35.68
C ALA A 19 4.18 25.69 35.50
N ALA A 20 3.39 24.98 36.29
CA ALA A 20 3.25 23.52 36.18
C ALA A 20 2.12 23.05 35.27
N LEU A 21 1.24 23.96 34.80
CA LEU A 21 0.13 23.62 33.87
C LEU A 21 0.43 23.85 32.38
N PHE A 22 1.62 24.34 32.05
CA PHE A 22 1.97 24.56 30.62
C PHE A 22 2.87 23.45 30.05
N GLY A 23 3.07 22.35 30.75
CA GLY A 23 3.93 21.25 30.35
C GLY A 23 3.22 19.95 29.98
N LEU A 24 1.88 19.91 29.95
CA LEU A 24 1.17 18.82 29.24
C LEU A 24 0.95 19.26 27.78
N ALA A 25 2.02 19.24 26.99
CA ALA A 25 1.87 19.04 25.58
C ALA A 25 1.11 17.71 25.46
N THR A 26 -0.14 17.76 25.00
CA THR A 26 -0.85 16.59 24.51
C THR A 26 0.01 16.06 23.38
N ALA A 27 0.87 15.09 23.66
CA ALA A 27 1.41 14.23 22.64
C ALA A 27 0.17 13.58 22.03
N THR A 28 -0.28 14.12 20.89
CA THR A 28 -1.14 13.35 20.01
C THR A 28 -0.40 12.04 19.78
N PRO A 29 -1.03 10.87 20.02
CA PRO A 29 -0.36 9.62 19.70
C PRO A 29 0.07 9.75 18.25
N ALA A 30 1.37 9.66 18.00
CA ALA A 30 1.89 9.56 16.66
C ALA A 30 1.15 8.37 16.03
N GLU A 31 0.40 8.62 14.96
CA GLU A 31 -0.17 7.53 14.18
C GLU A 31 1.00 6.62 13.82
N VAL A 32 0.97 5.39 14.34
CA VAL A 32 1.93 4.37 13.96
C VAL A 32 1.57 3.96 12.55
N GLN A 33 2.04 4.72 11.58
CA GLN A 33 2.01 4.30 10.19
C GLN A 33 3.17 3.31 10.02
N ALA A 34 2.88 2.19 9.39
CA ALA A 34 3.91 1.21 9.07
C ALA A 34 5.03 1.94 8.28
N ASN A 35 6.21 2.05 8.88
CA ASN A 35 7.40 2.77 8.40
C ASN A 35 7.18 4.19 7.84
N ASN A 36 6.14 4.89 8.25
CA ASN A 36 5.91 6.30 7.92
C ASN A 36 6.03 6.63 6.42
N VAL A 37 5.50 5.77 5.54
CA VAL A 37 5.38 6.15 4.13
C VAL A 37 4.51 7.39 4.03
N SER A 38 5.08 8.47 3.52
CA SER A 38 4.41 9.77 3.46
C SER A 38 4.50 10.37 2.06
N VAL A 39 3.35 10.82 1.56
CA VAL A 39 3.24 11.62 0.32
C VAL A 39 2.81 13.02 0.72
N THR A 40 3.59 14.02 0.34
CA THR A 40 3.33 15.43 0.65
C THR A 40 3.54 16.32 -0.57
N ASN A 41 3.13 17.59 -0.49
CA ASN A 41 3.30 18.59 -1.54
C ASN A 41 2.76 18.12 -2.91
N LEU A 42 1.59 17.44 -2.90
CA LEU A 42 0.94 17.00 -4.12
C LEU A 42 0.47 18.19 -4.95
N SER A 43 0.84 18.20 -6.22
CA SER A 43 0.38 19.17 -7.21
C SER A 43 0.22 18.52 -8.58
N TYR A 44 -0.69 19.06 -9.38
CA TYR A 44 -0.90 18.66 -10.76
C TYR A 44 -0.74 19.86 -11.69
N ASN A 45 0.00 19.67 -12.77
CA ASN A 45 0.15 20.67 -13.81
C ASN A 45 -0.58 20.21 -15.09
N GLY A 46 -1.74 20.79 -15.36
CA GLY A 46 -2.58 20.42 -16.50
C GLY A 46 -1.95 20.74 -17.86
N ALA A 47 -1.08 21.74 -17.95
CA ALA A 47 -0.41 22.08 -19.22
C ALA A 47 0.66 21.05 -19.61
N THR A 48 1.38 20.50 -18.63
CA THR A 48 2.41 19.49 -18.83
C THR A 48 1.94 18.08 -18.52
N GLN A 49 0.74 17.93 -17.96
CA GLN A 49 0.14 16.66 -17.55
C GLN A 49 1.04 15.88 -16.58
N ARG A 50 1.58 16.61 -15.60
CA ARG A 50 2.47 16.05 -14.60
C ARG A 50 1.89 16.12 -13.20
N VAL A 51 2.03 15.01 -12.49
CA VAL A 51 1.73 14.91 -11.06
C VAL A 51 3.05 15.00 -10.29
N THR A 52 3.18 15.99 -9.44
CA THR A 52 4.41 16.24 -8.66
C THR A 52 4.11 16.11 -7.17
N PHE A 53 4.99 15.43 -6.44
CA PHE A 53 4.86 15.20 -5.00
C PHE A 53 6.23 14.90 -4.36
N ASN A 54 6.26 14.94 -3.03
CA ASN A 54 7.37 14.44 -2.24
C ASN A 54 6.99 13.07 -1.65
N LEU A 55 7.96 12.16 -1.57
CA LEU A 55 7.82 10.83 -0.98
C LEU A 55 8.91 10.60 0.06
N SER A 56 8.54 10.06 1.21
CA SER A 56 9.49 9.59 2.21
C SER A 56 9.02 8.31 2.86
N TRP A 57 9.97 7.45 3.25
CA TRP A 57 9.72 6.27 4.07
C TRP A 57 10.95 5.94 4.92
N GLU A 58 10.72 5.32 6.07
CA GLU A 58 11.76 4.97 7.03
C GLU A 58 12.22 3.53 6.88
N ASN A 59 13.35 3.20 7.53
CA ASN A 59 13.91 1.85 7.60
C ASN A 59 14.04 1.16 6.22
N SER A 60 14.31 1.97 5.18
CA SER A 60 14.63 1.46 3.86
C SER A 60 15.98 0.75 3.86
N TRP A 61 16.09 -0.28 3.05
CA TRP A 61 17.37 -0.94 2.80
C TRP A 61 17.55 -1.29 1.33
N ARG A 62 18.78 -1.38 0.89
CA ARG A 62 19.23 -2.02 -0.34
C ARG A 62 20.54 -2.72 -0.07
N ASN A 63 20.67 -3.96 -0.53
CA ASN A 63 21.89 -4.73 -0.46
C ASN A 63 22.06 -5.52 -1.77
N THR A 64 23.07 -5.15 -2.55
CA THR A 64 23.43 -5.81 -3.80
C THR A 64 24.81 -6.47 -3.72
N GLY A 65 25.50 -6.33 -2.59
CA GLY A 65 26.93 -6.55 -2.43
C GLY A 65 27.39 -7.95 -2.07
N ILE A 66 26.48 -8.93 -1.94
CA ILE A 66 26.92 -10.32 -1.70
C ILE A 66 27.02 -10.99 -3.05
N ALA A 67 28.23 -11.22 -3.52
CA ALA A 67 28.50 -11.93 -4.77
C ALA A 67 27.78 -13.29 -4.80
N GLY A 68 26.97 -13.50 -5.83
CA GLY A 68 26.14 -14.71 -5.97
C GLY A 68 24.78 -14.66 -5.29
N THR A 69 24.43 -13.59 -4.59
CA THR A 69 23.09 -13.37 -4.09
C THR A 69 22.35 -12.36 -4.96
N THR A 70 21.08 -12.61 -5.13
CA THR A 70 20.15 -11.75 -5.85
C THR A 70 19.88 -10.47 -5.06
N GLN A 71 19.74 -9.37 -5.77
CA GLN A 71 19.48 -8.05 -5.18
C GLN A 71 18.28 -8.07 -4.24
N ASN A 72 18.49 -7.68 -2.99
CA ASN A 72 17.46 -7.58 -1.96
C ASN A 72 17.31 -6.13 -1.54
N TYR A 73 16.11 -5.59 -1.68
CA TYR A 73 15.79 -4.22 -1.33
C TYR A 73 14.29 -4.00 -1.13
N ASP A 74 13.97 -2.95 -0.39
CA ASP A 74 12.61 -2.42 -0.32
C ASP A 74 12.42 -1.27 -1.30
N GLY A 75 11.19 -0.87 -1.46
CA GLY A 75 10.79 0.30 -2.24
C GLY A 75 9.35 0.65 -1.96
N VAL A 76 8.87 1.67 -2.65
CA VAL A 76 7.48 2.11 -2.52
C VAL A 76 6.78 1.94 -3.87
N TRP A 77 5.68 1.21 -3.89
CA TRP A 77 4.74 1.20 -5.00
C TRP A 77 3.89 2.45 -4.95
N VAL A 78 3.96 3.26 -6.00
CA VAL A 78 3.19 4.50 -6.14
C VAL A 78 2.27 4.38 -7.33
N PHE A 79 0.99 4.64 -7.11
CA PHE A 79 0.01 4.75 -8.17
C PHE A 79 -0.89 5.98 -7.97
N VAL A 80 -1.50 6.41 -9.04
CA VAL A 80 -2.28 7.65 -9.05
C VAL A 80 -3.71 7.35 -9.47
N LYS A 81 -4.64 7.99 -8.79
CA LYS A 81 -6.05 8.03 -9.18
C LYS A 81 -6.47 9.46 -9.48
N PHE A 82 -7.40 9.60 -10.42
CA PHE A 82 -7.91 10.90 -10.83
C PHE A 82 -9.42 10.85 -11.08
N ARG A 83 -10.06 11.98 -11.00
CA ARG A 83 -11.44 12.22 -11.46
C ARG A 83 -11.56 13.65 -11.99
N ASP A 84 -12.58 13.91 -12.76
CA ASP A 84 -12.92 15.27 -13.18
C ASP A 84 -13.24 16.13 -11.94
N ALA A 85 -12.52 17.22 -11.76
CA ALA A 85 -12.70 18.11 -10.62
C ALA A 85 -14.08 18.80 -10.63
N CYS A 86 -14.65 19.07 -11.81
CA CYS A 86 -15.98 19.64 -11.96
C CYS A 86 -17.09 18.61 -11.72
N ALA A 87 -16.81 17.32 -11.92
CA ALA A 87 -17.79 16.25 -11.77
C ALA A 87 -17.87 15.66 -10.35
N LYS A 88 -17.03 16.10 -9.41
CA LYS A 88 -16.99 15.58 -8.03
C LYS A 88 -18.34 15.70 -7.31
N ASP A 89 -19.11 16.74 -7.62
CA ASP A 89 -20.43 17.02 -7.06
C ASP A 89 -21.58 16.62 -8.00
N SER A 90 -21.28 15.90 -9.10
CA SER A 90 -22.28 15.47 -10.07
C SER A 90 -23.26 14.46 -9.47
N VAL A 91 -24.52 14.65 -9.79
CA VAL A 91 -25.61 13.72 -9.44
C VAL A 91 -25.57 12.42 -10.26
N SER A 92 -24.77 12.38 -11.32
CA SER A 92 -24.61 11.17 -12.14
C SER A 92 -23.78 10.11 -11.41
N PRO A 93 -24.28 8.88 -11.28
CA PRO A 93 -23.60 7.82 -10.53
C PRO A 93 -22.17 7.47 -10.96
N SER A 94 -21.76 7.83 -12.17
CA SER A 94 -20.44 7.49 -12.72
C SER A 94 -19.54 8.70 -12.99
N ALA A 95 -20.08 9.91 -13.08
CA ALA A 95 -19.32 11.08 -13.48
C ALA A 95 -18.27 11.56 -12.48
N GLY A 96 -18.44 11.24 -11.18
CA GLY A 96 -17.52 11.62 -10.11
C GLY A 96 -16.66 10.48 -9.58
N ASP A 97 -16.61 9.34 -10.27
CA ASP A 97 -15.82 8.18 -9.83
C ASP A 97 -14.34 8.35 -10.16
N TYR A 98 -13.47 7.98 -9.21
CA TYR A 98 -12.04 7.93 -9.48
C TYR A 98 -11.70 6.82 -10.46
N GLN A 99 -10.82 7.14 -11.38
CA GLN A 99 -10.21 6.21 -12.34
C GLN A 99 -8.74 6.01 -12.01
N HIS A 100 -8.17 4.91 -12.48
CA HIS A 100 -6.73 4.67 -12.38
C HIS A 100 -6.01 5.44 -13.48
N MET A 101 -4.98 6.20 -13.11
CA MET A 101 -4.18 6.99 -14.06
C MET A 101 -3.17 6.09 -14.77
N TRP A 102 -3.15 6.12 -16.09
CA TRP A 102 -2.09 5.46 -16.85
C TRP A 102 -0.89 6.39 -16.96
N LEU A 103 0.24 5.94 -16.46
CA LEU A 103 1.49 6.65 -16.53
C LEU A 103 2.22 6.33 -17.84
N ASN A 104 3.08 7.23 -18.29
CA ASN A 104 3.94 6.96 -19.42
C ASN A 104 4.84 5.75 -19.13
N THR A 105 4.95 4.82 -20.07
CA THR A 105 5.72 3.57 -19.87
C THR A 105 7.23 3.77 -19.94
N ASN A 106 7.70 4.89 -20.49
CA ASN A 106 9.11 5.22 -20.53
C ASN A 106 9.54 5.87 -19.21
N SER A 107 10.41 5.20 -18.46
CA SER A 107 10.93 5.70 -17.19
C SER A 107 11.62 7.08 -17.33
N GLY A 108 12.27 7.35 -18.45
CA GLY A 108 12.89 8.65 -18.76
C GLY A 108 11.91 9.82 -18.93
N SER A 109 10.62 9.53 -19.08
CA SER A 109 9.56 10.57 -19.11
C SER A 109 9.22 11.10 -17.73
N HIS A 110 9.58 10.39 -16.66
CA HIS A 110 9.40 10.81 -15.27
C HIS A 110 10.63 11.55 -14.77
N THR A 111 10.43 12.37 -13.75
CA THR A 111 11.54 13.04 -13.05
C THR A 111 11.62 12.55 -11.63
N ILE A 112 12.80 12.12 -11.21
CA ILE A 112 13.09 11.69 -9.85
C ILE A 112 14.35 12.37 -9.33
N PRO A 113 14.46 12.63 -8.02
CA PRO A 113 15.69 13.17 -7.43
C PRO A 113 16.80 12.13 -7.43
N SER A 114 18.03 12.59 -7.23
CA SER A 114 19.19 11.71 -6.99
C SER A 114 18.97 10.85 -5.72
N GLY A 115 19.57 9.66 -5.70
CA GLY A 115 19.47 8.73 -4.56
C GLY A 115 18.33 7.73 -4.65
N VAL A 116 17.41 7.88 -5.60
CA VAL A 116 16.36 6.92 -5.89
C VAL A 116 16.31 6.52 -7.35
N THR A 117 15.78 5.34 -7.63
CA THR A 117 15.53 4.79 -8.96
C THR A 117 14.03 4.56 -9.12
N LEU A 118 13.54 4.64 -10.35
CA LEU A 118 12.13 4.44 -10.69
C LEU A 118 12.01 3.38 -11.78
N ASP A 119 11.14 2.38 -11.54
CA ASP A 119 10.71 1.40 -12.51
C ASP A 119 9.21 1.54 -12.76
N VAL A 120 8.79 1.62 -14.01
CA VAL A 120 7.37 1.66 -14.38
C VAL A 120 6.85 0.23 -14.47
N ALA A 121 5.83 -0.08 -13.66
CA ALA A 121 5.12 -1.33 -13.80
C ALA A 121 4.01 -1.22 -14.86
N THR A 122 4.00 -2.16 -15.77
CA THR A 122 3.08 -2.17 -16.91
C THR A 122 2.15 -3.36 -16.89
N THR A 123 0.96 -3.15 -17.43
CA THR A 123 -0.01 -4.22 -17.72
C THR A 123 -0.47 -4.07 -19.17
N ASP A 124 -0.63 -5.19 -19.87
CA ASP A 124 -1.21 -5.18 -21.20
C ASP A 124 -2.71 -4.90 -21.12
N ILE A 125 -3.16 -3.87 -21.81
CA ILE A 125 -4.58 -3.52 -21.93
C ILE A 125 -4.90 -3.39 -23.43
N GLY A 126 -5.63 -4.36 -23.94
CA GLY A 126 -6.01 -4.39 -25.35
C GLY A 126 -4.83 -4.51 -26.31
N GLY A 127 -3.81 -5.29 -25.96
CA GLY A 127 -2.60 -5.49 -26.76
C GLY A 127 -1.57 -4.37 -26.67
N THR A 128 -1.72 -3.46 -25.71
CA THR A 128 -0.79 -2.33 -25.51
C THR A 128 -0.37 -2.22 -24.04
N PRO A 129 0.93 -2.20 -23.73
CA PRO A 129 1.41 -1.98 -22.37
C PRO A 129 1.00 -0.59 -21.86
N ARG A 130 0.45 -0.54 -20.64
CA ARG A 130 0.05 0.67 -19.95
C ARG A 130 0.77 0.76 -18.61
N GLY A 131 1.29 1.93 -18.25
CA GLY A 131 1.92 2.18 -16.98
C GLY A 131 0.88 2.28 -15.87
N MET A 132 0.86 1.30 -14.97
CA MET A 132 -0.13 1.23 -13.88
C MET A 132 0.35 1.91 -12.61
N GLY A 133 1.63 2.23 -12.52
CA GLY A 133 2.28 2.86 -11.39
C GLY A 133 3.77 2.71 -11.49
N VAL A 134 4.46 3.12 -10.45
CA VAL A 134 5.92 3.07 -10.41
C VAL A 134 6.41 2.47 -9.09
N PHE A 135 7.48 1.68 -9.15
CA PHE A 135 8.28 1.31 -7.99
C PHE A 135 9.41 2.33 -7.84
N ILE A 136 9.53 2.91 -6.65
CA ILE A 136 10.58 3.86 -6.30
C ILE A 136 11.40 3.27 -5.15
N TYR A 137 12.71 3.15 -5.35
CA TYR A 137 13.60 2.49 -4.40
C TYR A 137 15.00 3.15 -4.40
N ARG A 138 15.84 2.81 -3.43
CA ARG A 138 17.21 3.34 -3.34
C ARG A 138 18.01 3.02 -4.59
N SER A 139 18.76 3.98 -5.11
CA SER A 139 19.73 3.75 -6.20
C SER A 139 20.97 3.00 -5.74
N ASN A 140 21.40 3.21 -4.49
CA ASN A 140 22.62 2.65 -3.92
C ASN A 140 22.33 1.79 -2.68
N ASP A 141 23.25 0.87 -2.37
CA ASP A 141 23.23 0.10 -1.16
C ASP A 141 23.26 1.00 0.08
N GLY A 142 22.57 0.58 1.12
CA GLY A 142 22.47 1.30 2.36
C GLY A 142 21.16 1.06 3.11
N THR A 143 21.04 1.72 4.26
CA THR A 143 19.88 1.64 5.15
C THR A 143 19.47 3.03 5.63
N GLY A 144 18.27 3.13 6.21
CA GLY A 144 17.75 4.32 6.86
C GLY A 144 16.62 5.00 6.08
N THR A 145 16.28 6.22 6.45
CA THR A 145 15.19 6.98 5.83
C THR A 145 15.53 7.39 4.40
N VAL A 146 14.58 7.26 3.50
CA VAL A 146 14.62 7.85 2.16
C VAL A 146 13.72 9.07 2.13
N THR A 147 14.22 10.16 1.55
CA THR A 147 13.44 11.36 1.27
C THR A 147 13.68 11.74 -0.19
N ALA A 148 12.64 11.63 -1.00
CA ALA A 148 12.65 11.90 -2.43
C ALA A 148 11.70 13.08 -2.72
N ASN A 149 12.27 14.27 -2.90
CA ASN A 149 11.51 15.49 -3.13
C ASN A 149 11.33 15.74 -4.63
N ASN A 150 10.21 16.34 -5.01
CA ASN A 150 9.90 16.75 -6.38
C ASN A 150 9.91 15.57 -7.39
N ILE A 151 9.39 14.41 -6.97
CA ILE A 151 9.07 13.36 -7.92
C ILE A 151 7.98 13.90 -8.86
N SER A 152 8.17 13.73 -10.17
CA SER A 152 7.22 14.22 -11.17
C SER A 152 6.89 13.11 -12.16
N LEU A 153 5.67 12.60 -12.09
CA LEU A 153 5.18 11.51 -12.94
C LEU A 153 4.45 12.08 -14.15
N GLN A 154 4.78 11.58 -15.33
CA GLN A 154 4.10 11.94 -16.57
C GLN A 154 2.86 11.07 -16.77
N TRP A 155 1.70 11.69 -16.89
CA TRP A 155 0.44 11.05 -17.25
C TRP A 155 0.39 10.78 -18.77
N ASP A 156 -0.06 9.61 -19.16
CA ASP A 156 -0.37 9.28 -20.57
C ASP A 156 -1.87 9.50 -20.83
N ILE A 157 -2.31 10.74 -20.70
CA ILE A 157 -3.72 11.13 -20.83
C ILE A 157 -4.29 10.83 -22.21
N ALA A 158 -3.46 10.98 -23.26
CA ALA A 158 -3.86 10.70 -24.63
C ALA A 158 -4.18 9.22 -24.86
N ALA A 159 -3.43 8.32 -24.24
CA ALA A 159 -3.68 6.88 -24.30
C ALA A 159 -5.02 6.48 -23.65
N MET A 160 -5.52 7.30 -22.73
CA MET A 160 -6.82 7.12 -22.10
C MET A 160 -7.98 7.75 -22.92
N GLY A 161 -7.69 8.40 -24.04
CA GLY A 161 -8.70 9.12 -24.83
C GLY A 161 -9.29 10.34 -24.11
N LEU A 162 -8.56 10.88 -23.13
CA LEU A 162 -8.99 11.99 -22.32
C LEU A 162 -8.33 13.30 -22.76
N SER A 163 -8.99 14.40 -22.45
CA SER A 163 -8.49 15.76 -22.62
C SER A 163 -9.00 16.62 -21.49
N GLY A 164 -8.26 17.67 -21.14
CA GLY A 164 -8.61 18.58 -20.05
C GLY A 164 -7.44 18.84 -19.14
N THR A 165 -7.61 19.81 -18.23
CA THR A 165 -6.54 20.30 -17.35
C THR A 165 -6.95 20.36 -15.90
N ASP A 166 -8.22 20.14 -15.59
CA ASP A 166 -8.77 20.30 -14.24
C ASP A 166 -9.21 18.93 -13.68
N TRP A 167 -8.28 18.32 -12.96
CA TRP A 167 -8.43 16.98 -12.40
C TRP A 167 -8.17 16.99 -10.88
N ASP A 168 -9.05 16.31 -10.15
CA ASP A 168 -8.83 15.96 -8.75
C ASP A 168 -7.96 14.69 -8.69
N ILE A 169 -6.77 14.82 -8.12
CA ILE A 169 -5.72 13.80 -8.15
C ILE A 169 -5.48 13.26 -6.75
N GLN A 170 -5.34 11.95 -6.64
CA GLN A 170 -4.89 11.27 -5.43
C GLN A 170 -3.71 10.36 -5.72
N VAL A 171 -2.66 10.44 -4.90
CA VAL A 171 -1.48 9.60 -4.96
C VAL A 171 -1.48 8.63 -3.80
N PHE A 172 -1.34 7.35 -4.12
CA PHE A 172 -1.21 6.26 -3.15
C PHE A 172 0.20 5.73 -3.15
N ALA A 173 0.69 5.40 -1.97
CA ALA A 173 2.03 4.88 -1.77
C ALA A 173 1.99 3.70 -0.79
N VAL A 174 2.54 2.56 -1.19
CA VAL A 174 2.58 1.33 -0.39
C VAL A 174 4.00 0.79 -0.35
N GLU A 175 4.52 0.55 0.84
CA GLU A 175 5.86 -0.02 1.00
C GLU A 175 5.89 -1.49 0.59
N MET A 176 6.86 -1.85 -0.23
CA MET A 176 7.00 -3.15 -0.87
C MET A 176 8.41 -3.67 -0.65
N VAL A 177 8.54 -5.00 -0.64
CA VAL A 177 9.83 -5.70 -0.65
C VAL A 177 9.96 -6.46 -1.96
N ARG A 178 11.09 -6.31 -2.60
CA ARG A 178 11.41 -7.10 -3.78
C ARG A 178 11.93 -8.46 -3.33
N ILE A 179 11.19 -9.50 -3.67
CA ILE A 179 11.62 -10.89 -3.54
C ILE A 179 12.41 -11.24 -4.81
N PRO A 180 13.69 -11.60 -4.70
CA PRO A 180 14.49 -11.92 -5.86
C PRO A 180 14.08 -13.25 -6.48
N GLN A 181 14.39 -13.42 -7.77
CA GLN A 181 14.26 -14.71 -8.45
C GLN A 181 15.14 -15.75 -7.77
N GLY A 182 14.62 -16.95 -7.57
CA GLY A 182 15.39 -18.05 -7.04
C GLY A 182 14.55 -19.26 -6.62
N SER A 183 15.23 -20.38 -6.45
CA SER A 183 14.62 -21.59 -5.93
C SER A 183 14.29 -21.44 -4.44
N TYR A 184 13.23 -22.11 -4.03
CA TYR A 184 12.82 -22.15 -2.64
C TYR A 184 12.16 -23.49 -2.29
N TYR A 185 12.09 -23.78 -1.01
CA TYR A 185 11.43 -24.96 -0.50
C TYR A 185 10.00 -24.64 -0.04
N LEU A 186 9.04 -25.44 -0.49
CA LEU A 186 7.64 -25.36 -0.11
C LEU A 186 7.34 -26.43 0.94
N GLY A 187 6.98 -26.00 2.14
CA GLY A 187 6.70 -26.86 3.28
C GLY A 187 7.51 -26.48 4.52
N ASP A 188 7.06 -26.92 5.69
CA ASP A 188 7.66 -26.60 6.99
C ASP A 188 8.76 -27.60 7.42
N GLY A 189 8.95 -28.68 6.69
CA GLY A 189 9.92 -29.73 6.99
C GLY A 189 9.60 -30.60 8.23
N VAL A 190 8.44 -30.41 8.83
CA VAL A 190 8.06 -31.08 10.09
C VAL A 190 6.68 -31.74 10.02
N SER A 191 5.69 -31.04 9.50
CA SER A 191 4.29 -31.47 9.53
C SER A 191 3.92 -32.30 8.30
N LEU A 192 3.27 -33.44 8.53
CA LEU A 192 2.67 -34.24 7.45
C LEU A 192 1.55 -33.53 6.72
N GLN A 193 0.96 -32.49 7.33
CA GLN A 193 -0.12 -31.70 6.76
C GLN A 193 0.38 -30.47 5.99
N SER A 194 1.70 -30.26 5.97
CA SER A 194 2.34 -29.23 5.13
C SER A 194 2.62 -29.78 3.72
N TYR A 195 3.02 -28.89 2.82
CA TYR A 195 3.54 -29.29 1.52
C TYR A 195 4.82 -30.09 1.69
N ARG A 196 4.99 -31.13 0.86
CA ARG A 196 6.13 -32.06 0.93
C ARG A 196 6.42 -32.69 -0.42
N GLN A 197 7.58 -33.32 -0.52
CA GLN A 197 7.95 -34.13 -1.69
C GLN A 197 7.41 -35.55 -1.58
N GLY A 198 6.54 -35.93 -2.48
CA GLY A 198 6.01 -37.28 -2.58
C GLY A 198 5.37 -37.81 -1.27
N ASN A 199 5.61 -39.06 -0.97
CA ASN A 199 5.11 -39.71 0.24
C ASN A 199 6.16 -39.80 1.37
N THR A 200 7.27 -39.08 1.25
CA THR A 200 8.26 -38.94 2.31
C THR A 200 7.68 -38.18 3.49
N THR A 201 8.21 -38.40 4.67
CA THR A 201 7.59 -38.02 5.91
C THR A 201 7.50 -36.50 6.13
N SER A 202 8.47 -35.73 5.67
CA SER A 202 8.50 -34.29 5.93
C SER A 202 9.36 -33.45 4.98
N ASP A 203 9.99 -34.07 3.96
CA ASP A 203 10.90 -33.32 3.09
C ASP A 203 10.16 -32.24 2.31
N PRO A 204 10.52 -30.96 2.44
CA PRO A 204 9.90 -29.89 1.68
C PRO A 204 10.12 -30.08 0.18
N PHE A 205 9.14 -29.68 -0.62
CA PHE A 205 9.23 -29.74 -2.07
C PHE A 205 10.06 -28.58 -2.61
N LEU A 206 11.05 -28.84 -3.46
CA LEU A 206 11.87 -27.82 -4.08
C LEU A 206 11.19 -27.26 -5.34
N VAL A 207 10.86 -25.97 -5.33
CA VAL A 207 10.49 -25.21 -6.53
C VAL A 207 11.75 -24.58 -7.11
N ASN A 208 12.15 -25.03 -8.31
CA ASN A 208 13.43 -24.65 -8.93
C ASN A 208 13.28 -24.02 -10.32
N ALA A 209 12.07 -23.80 -10.79
CA ALA A 209 11.80 -23.15 -12.07
C ALA A 209 10.38 -22.56 -12.10
N GLU A 210 10.21 -21.40 -12.76
CA GLU A 210 8.90 -20.79 -12.98
C GLU A 210 8.10 -21.57 -14.02
N ASN A 211 8.70 -21.87 -15.16
CA ASN A 211 8.04 -22.43 -16.34
C ASN A 211 8.11 -23.97 -16.46
N ALA A 212 8.31 -24.69 -15.35
CA ALA A 212 8.21 -26.14 -15.31
C ALA A 212 6.86 -26.59 -14.75
N ALA A 213 6.23 -27.60 -15.37
CA ALA A 213 5.04 -28.22 -14.78
C ALA A 213 5.45 -28.98 -13.50
N ILE A 214 4.58 -28.98 -12.49
CA ILE A 214 4.77 -29.73 -11.24
C ILE A 214 3.71 -30.84 -11.20
N THR A 215 4.17 -32.09 -11.15
CA THR A 215 3.28 -33.22 -10.93
C THR A 215 2.85 -33.26 -9.46
N LEU A 216 1.54 -33.45 -9.24
CA LEU A 216 0.94 -33.55 -7.93
C LEU A 216 0.68 -35.04 -7.62
N GLY A 217 1.22 -35.54 -6.51
CA GLY A 217 1.04 -36.92 -6.15
C GLY A 217 1.99 -37.43 -5.07
N THR A 218 2.09 -38.74 -4.96
CA THR A 218 2.87 -39.45 -3.91
C THR A 218 4.20 -40.00 -4.40
N GLY A 219 4.50 -39.86 -5.71
CA GLY A 219 5.74 -40.31 -6.30
C GLY A 219 6.95 -39.47 -5.89
N ALA A 220 8.14 -40.02 -6.07
CA ALA A 220 9.38 -39.27 -5.83
C ALA A 220 9.45 -38.05 -6.75
N GLY A 221 9.73 -36.87 -6.21
CA GLY A 221 9.78 -35.61 -6.97
C GLY A 221 8.43 -34.97 -7.26
N GLU A 222 7.32 -35.56 -6.82
CA GLU A 222 5.98 -34.98 -6.93
C GLU A 222 5.66 -34.12 -5.73
N LEU A 223 4.89 -33.05 -5.95
CA LEU A 223 4.38 -32.20 -4.86
C LEU A 223 3.17 -32.86 -4.21
N ASN A 224 3.23 -33.05 -2.92
CA ASN A 224 2.15 -33.61 -2.14
C ASN A 224 1.71 -32.68 -1.01
N HIS A 225 0.45 -32.83 -0.61
CA HIS A 225 -0.15 -32.21 0.56
C HIS A 225 -1.30 -33.08 1.05
N LEU A 226 -1.30 -33.40 2.32
CA LEU A 226 -2.42 -34.11 2.92
C LEU A 226 -3.50 -33.09 3.29
N ALA A 227 -4.57 -33.04 2.51
CA ALA A 227 -5.72 -32.20 2.85
C ALA A 227 -6.37 -32.67 4.17
N ASN A 228 -7.08 -31.77 4.86
CA ASN A 228 -7.80 -32.08 6.11
C ASN A 228 -8.80 -33.26 5.97
N SER A 229 -9.23 -33.56 4.75
CA SER A 229 -10.09 -34.70 4.42
C SER A 229 -9.31 -35.99 4.20
N GLY A 230 -7.99 -36.02 4.35
CA GLY A 230 -7.13 -37.16 4.03
C GLY A 230 -6.93 -37.41 2.54
N ALA A 231 -7.50 -36.57 1.66
CA ALA A 231 -7.28 -36.66 0.22
C ALA A 231 -5.89 -36.13 -0.15
N LEU A 232 -5.19 -36.90 -0.97
CA LEU A 232 -3.89 -36.49 -1.54
C LEU A 232 -4.12 -35.62 -2.78
N LEU A 233 -3.18 -34.71 -3.05
CA LEU A 233 -3.15 -34.00 -4.32
C LEU A 233 -2.90 -34.96 -5.48
N SER A 234 -3.52 -34.70 -6.61
CA SER A 234 -3.26 -35.44 -7.85
C SER A 234 -3.43 -34.53 -9.07
N GLY A 235 -2.74 -34.86 -10.15
CA GLY A 235 -2.79 -34.10 -11.38
C GLY A 235 -1.52 -33.34 -11.67
N THR A 236 -1.60 -32.23 -12.39
CA THR A 236 -0.47 -31.42 -12.79
C THR A 236 -0.77 -29.95 -12.64
N LEU A 237 0.11 -29.24 -11.94
CA LEU A 237 0.17 -27.79 -11.98
C LEU A 237 0.87 -27.37 -13.27
N ALA A 238 0.16 -26.71 -14.17
CA ALA A 238 0.64 -26.37 -15.50
C ALA A 238 1.91 -25.48 -15.47
N ALA A 239 2.72 -25.54 -16.51
CA ALA A 239 3.92 -24.72 -16.65
C ALA A 239 3.63 -23.22 -16.58
N GLY A 240 2.52 -22.76 -17.16
CA GLY A 240 2.11 -21.36 -17.15
C GLY A 240 1.49 -20.86 -15.82
N TYR A 241 1.34 -21.71 -14.81
CA TYR A 241 0.86 -21.27 -13.50
C TYR A 241 2.03 -20.60 -12.73
N PRO A 242 1.83 -19.37 -12.21
CA PRO A 242 2.88 -18.68 -11.46
C PRO A 242 3.28 -19.46 -10.20
N LYS A 243 4.58 -19.73 -10.05
CA LYS A 243 5.11 -20.52 -8.93
C LYS A 243 5.83 -19.66 -7.89
N GLY A 244 6.06 -18.38 -8.18
CA GLY A 244 6.83 -17.50 -7.31
C GLY A 244 8.34 -17.72 -7.37
N TYR A 245 8.84 -18.41 -8.41
CA TYR A 245 10.26 -18.56 -8.67
C TYR A 245 10.86 -17.28 -9.26
N ASP A 246 10.13 -16.61 -10.16
CA ASP A 246 10.54 -15.32 -10.71
C ASP A 246 10.45 -14.21 -9.66
N ALA A 247 11.23 -13.15 -9.86
CA ALA A 247 11.22 -12.02 -8.95
C ALA A 247 9.84 -11.34 -8.91
N PHE A 248 9.39 -11.00 -7.70
CA PHE A 248 8.11 -10.31 -7.50
C PHE A 248 8.21 -9.32 -6.33
N TRP A 249 7.19 -8.48 -6.20
CA TRP A 249 7.06 -7.57 -5.08
C TRP A 249 5.95 -8.02 -4.14
N VAL A 250 6.18 -7.90 -2.85
CA VAL A 250 5.20 -8.17 -1.80
C VAL A 250 5.13 -6.96 -0.87
N MET A 251 3.95 -6.68 -0.32
CA MET A 251 3.84 -5.62 0.69
C MET A 251 4.71 -5.97 1.90
N LYS A 252 5.48 -5.01 2.39
CA LYS A 252 6.35 -5.16 3.55
C LYS A 252 5.54 -5.32 4.83
N TYR A 253 4.40 -4.67 4.90
CA TYR A 253 3.47 -4.68 6.00
C TYR A 253 2.05 -4.93 5.50
N GLU A 254 1.19 -5.37 6.39
CA GLU A 254 -0.24 -5.47 6.13
C GLU A 254 -0.82 -4.08 5.85
N VAL A 255 -1.87 -4.04 5.03
CA VAL A 255 -2.61 -2.79 4.74
C VAL A 255 -3.24 -2.26 6.03
N THR A 256 -2.97 -1.01 6.35
CA THR A 256 -3.62 -0.36 7.49
C THR A 256 -5.10 -0.08 7.22
N GLN A 257 -5.89 0.02 8.27
CA GLN A 257 -7.32 0.38 8.15
C GLN A 257 -7.51 1.73 7.44
N LYS A 258 -6.61 2.69 7.69
CA LYS A 258 -6.65 3.99 7.02
C LYS A 258 -6.39 3.86 5.52
N GLN A 259 -5.34 3.15 5.11
CA GLN A 259 -5.03 2.92 3.69
C GLN A 259 -6.18 2.22 2.98
N TYR A 260 -6.80 1.22 3.62
CA TYR A 260 -7.95 0.52 3.06
C TYR A 260 -9.17 1.44 2.93
N CYS A 261 -9.43 2.28 3.93
CA CYS A 261 -10.49 3.30 3.88
C CYS A 261 -10.26 4.28 2.73
N ASP A 262 -9.05 4.83 2.62
CA ASP A 262 -8.68 5.76 1.54
C ASP A 262 -8.87 5.10 0.15
N PHE A 263 -8.46 3.83 0.02
CA PHE A 263 -8.68 3.05 -1.20
C PHE A 263 -10.17 2.88 -1.50
N LEU A 264 -10.99 2.48 -0.53
CA LEU A 264 -12.43 2.32 -0.70
C LEU A 264 -13.11 3.63 -1.15
N ASN A 265 -12.64 4.78 -0.65
CA ASN A 265 -13.16 6.09 -1.06
C ASN A 265 -12.83 6.47 -2.51
N THR A 266 -11.92 5.74 -3.15
CA THR A 266 -11.60 5.93 -4.57
C THR A 266 -12.26 4.91 -5.51
N LEU A 267 -13.08 4.03 -4.97
CA LEU A 267 -13.84 3.08 -5.78
C LEU A 267 -15.13 3.70 -6.30
N SER A 268 -15.63 3.16 -7.41
CA SER A 268 -16.99 3.45 -7.85
C SER A 268 -18.02 3.04 -6.80
N ARG A 269 -19.17 3.67 -6.81
CA ARG A 269 -20.24 3.36 -5.84
C ARG A 269 -20.62 1.88 -5.86
N SER A 270 -20.73 1.28 -7.03
CA SER A 270 -21.02 -0.15 -7.18
C SER A 270 -19.95 -1.04 -6.56
N SER A 271 -18.68 -0.67 -6.72
CA SER A 271 -17.57 -1.40 -6.10
C SER A 271 -17.53 -1.21 -4.57
N GLN A 272 -17.83 0.00 -4.07
CA GLN A 272 -17.91 0.25 -2.63
C GLN A 272 -18.93 -0.67 -1.94
N VAL A 273 -20.08 -0.90 -2.58
CA VAL A 273 -21.12 -1.81 -2.05
C VAL A 273 -20.59 -3.25 -1.92
N ILE A 274 -19.75 -3.68 -2.83
CA ILE A 274 -19.17 -5.04 -2.82
C ILE A 274 -18.10 -5.18 -1.72
N TYR A 275 -17.19 -4.20 -1.63
CA TYR A 275 -15.99 -4.30 -0.79
C TYR A 275 -16.15 -3.75 0.63
N ALA A 276 -17.23 -3.05 0.94
CA ALA A 276 -17.55 -2.56 2.26
C ALA A 276 -18.97 -2.98 2.72
N PRO A 277 -19.30 -4.29 2.75
CA PRO A 277 -20.67 -4.74 2.95
C PRO A 277 -21.23 -4.50 4.37
N ASN A 278 -20.36 -4.34 5.40
CA ASN A 278 -20.78 -4.16 6.78
C ASN A 278 -19.72 -3.42 7.60
N THR A 279 -19.89 -2.14 7.77
CA THR A 279 -18.96 -1.29 8.54
C THR A 279 -19.40 -1.08 10.00
N GLY A 280 -20.02 -2.05 10.62
CA GLY A 280 -20.22 -2.13 12.09
C GLY A 280 -21.17 -1.12 12.74
N SER A 281 -21.78 -0.21 12.01
CA SER A 281 -22.80 0.71 12.52
C SER A 281 -24.25 0.25 12.26
N GLY A 282 -24.44 -0.98 11.80
CA GLY A 282 -25.77 -1.47 11.39
C GLY A 282 -26.25 -0.90 10.04
N LEU A 283 -25.47 -0.03 9.42
CA LEU A 283 -25.72 0.47 8.07
C LEU A 283 -25.17 -0.53 7.06
N THR A 284 -26.06 -1.31 6.49
CA THR A 284 -25.75 -2.10 5.30
C THR A 284 -25.48 -1.10 4.18
N VAL A 285 -24.29 -1.16 3.57
CA VAL A 285 -24.03 -0.47 2.31
C VAL A 285 -24.79 -1.24 1.23
N GLY A 286 -26.09 -1.28 1.35
CA GLY A 286 -26.98 -2.02 0.49
C GLY A 286 -27.94 -1.07 -0.21
N ASN A 287 -28.13 -1.31 -1.49
CA ASN A 287 -29.25 -0.83 -2.29
C ASN A 287 -29.57 0.67 -2.25
N GLY A 288 -28.64 1.51 -2.70
CA GLY A 288 -29.02 2.78 -3.30
C GLY A 288 -29.40 3.93 -2.35
N SER A 289 -29.20 3.78 -1.05
CA SER A 289 -29.62 4.80 -0.07
C SER A 289 -28.59 5.88 0.25
N LEU A 290 -27.37 5.82 -0.29
CA LEU A 290 -26.36 6.84 -0.06
C LEU A 290 -26.40 7.87 -1.18
N THR A 291 -26.57 9.12 -0.81
CA THR A 291 -26.66 10.25 -1.75
C THR A 291 -25.30 10.53 -2.40
N ASN A 292 -25.28 11.09 -3.61
CA ASN A 292 -24.07 11.46 -4.34
C ASN A 292 -23.17 12.45 -3.57
N ALA A 293 -23.70 13.24 -2.64
CA ALA A 293 -22.95 14.14 -1.78
C ALA A 293 -21.99 13.41 -0.81
N GLN A 294 -22.15 12.10 -0.64
CA GLN A 294 -21.31 11.27 0.23
C GLN A 294 -20.19 10.56 -0.54
N ARG A 295 -20.03 10.82 -1.81
CA ARG A 295 -18.90 10.31 -2.61
C ARG A 295 -17.61 10.97 -2.17
N GLY A 296 -16.56 10.19 -1.97
CA GLY A 296 -15.25 10.66 -1.54
C GLY A 296 -15.08 10.89 -0.04
N ALA A 297 -16.19 11.08 0.71
CA ALA A 297 -16.18 11.13 2.17
C ALA A 297 -16.95 9.94 2.78
N PHE A 298 -17.16 8.92 2.00
CA PHE A 298 -18.02 7.79 2.33
C PHE A 298 -17.53 6.96 3.51
N LEU A 299 -16.21 6.82 3.63
CA LEU A 299 -15.57 6.11 4.72
C LEU A 299 -14.58 7.05 5.41
N THR A 300 -14.69 7.15 6.73
CA THR A 300 -13.72 7.85 7.56
C THR A 300 -13.04 6.86 8.48
N TRP A 301 -11.74 7.04 8.67
CA TRP A 301 -11.02 6.31 9.68
C TRP A 301 -11.42 6.80 11.08
N SER A 302 -11.71 5.90 11.99
CA SER A 302 -12.08 6.23 13.36
C SER A 302 -11.15 5.54 14.35
N THR A 303 -10.63 6.30 15.30
CA THR A 303 -9.86 5.78 16.45
C THR A 303 -10.74 5.19 17.54
N GLN A 304 -12.06 5.22 17.40
CA GLN A 304 -12.95 4.70 18.44
C GLN A 304 -12.96 3.16 18.44
N VAL A 305 -12.66 2.61 19.61
CA VAL A 305 -12.39 1.21 19.88
C VAL A 305 -13.63 0.30 19.80
N ALA A 306 -14.83 0.87 19.62
CA ALA A 306 -16.08 0.09 19.62
C ALA A 306 -16.22 -0.89 18.45
N ASN A 307 -15.53 -0.64 17.35
CA ASN A 307 -15.47 -1.54 16.19
C ASN A 307 -14.03 -2.00 15.99
N ARG A 308 -13.79 -3.29 15.96
CA ARG A 308 -12.45 -3.89 15.83
C ARG A 308 -11.68 -3.42 14.60
N ASN A 309 -12.35 -2.95 13.56
CA ASN A 309 -11.73 -2.50 12.31
C ASN A 309 -11.57 -0.97 12.19
N GLY A 310 -12.10 -0.14 13.10
CA GLY A 310 -11.97 1.32 13.07
C GLY A 310 -12.56 2.03 11.84
N ILE A 311 -13.14 1.32 10.88
CA ILE A 311 -13.72 1.88 9.66
C ILE A 311 -15.22 2.11 9.85
N ARG A 312 -15.68 3.31 9.48
CA ARG A 312 -17.10 3.69 9.55
C ARG A 312 -17.59 4.28 8.23
N VAL A 313 -18.85 4.05 7.96
CA VAL A 313 -19.60 4.80 6.94
C VAL A 313 -20.11 6.10 7.59
N THR A 314 -19.89 7.23 6.95
CA THR A 314 -20.38 8.55 7.40
C THR A 314 -21.57 8.99 6.56
#